data_c3174a1fb50de627295fe76a49eaded1
#
_entry.id   c3174a1fb50de627295fe76a49eaded1
#
_cell.length_a   1.000
_cell.length_b   1.000
_cell.length_c   1.000
_cell.angle_alpha   90.00
_cell.angle_beta   90.00
_cell.angle_gamma   90.00
#
_symmetry.space_group_name_H-M   'P 1'
#
loop_
_entity.id
_entity.type
_entity.pdbx_description
1 polymer ?
#
loop_
_entity_poly.entity_id
_entity_poly.type
_entity_poly.pdbx_seq_one_letter_code
_entity_poly.pdbx_strand_id
1 'polypeptide(L)'
;MSKQYETVIGLEVHVELATKTKIFCSCSTAFGGAPNTHTCPVCTGMPGSLPVLNKQVVEYAVAVGLATNCTITQYCKFDRKNYFYPDNPQNYQISQLYLPICRNGSVEIETAGGKKSIGIHEIHMEEDAGKLVHDEWEDCSIVDYNRSGVPLIEIVSEPDMRSAEEVIAYLEKLRLIIQYLGASDCKLNEGSMRADVNLSVREVGATEFGTRTEMKNLNSFKAIARAIEGERARQIELLEEGKQVIPETRRWDDNKEYSYAMRSKEDAQDYRYFPEPDLVPIVISDEWLAEIKAKEPELRTAKLERYKKEYELPDYDAQIITGSKHMADIFEETTAICKKPKKVSNWLMGETLRLLKEHEKEPEDIAFSAENLAKLIELVDGGVINGNVAKEVFEQIFDRNIDPEKYVEEKGLKTVNDEGALRETIEQIVADNPKSVEDYHNGKEKAIGFLVGQTMKAMKGKADPGMVNKILKEIL
;
A
#
# COMPACT_ATOMS: atom_id res chain seq x y z
N MET A 1 38.50 20.68 -12.88
CA MET A 1 37.24 20.02 -13.24
C MET A 1 36.51 19.77 -11.93
N SER A 2 35.25 20.13 -11.82
CA SER A 2 34.45 19.78 -10.63
C SER A 2 34.39 18.25 -10.53
N LYS A 3 34.65 17.71 -9.37
CA LYS A 3 34.50 16.26 -9.12
C LYS A 3 33.05 15.87 -9.34
N GLN A 4 32.81 14.74 -9.98
CA GLN A 4 31.47 14.15 -10.10
C GLN A 4 31.34 13.04 -9.07
N TYR A 5 30.21 13.03 -8.38
CA TYR A 5 29.93 12.07 -7.32
C TYR A 5 28.74 11.16 -7.69
N GLU A 6 28.84 9.90 -7.32
CA GLU A 6 27.73 8.97 -7.35
C GLU A 6 27.31 8.57 -5.92
N THR A 7 26.03 8.36 -5.72
CA THR A 7 25.46 7.87 -4.48
C THR A 7 25.38 6.34 -4.52
N VAL A 8 25.67 5.70 -3.41
CA VAL A 8 25.53 4.24 -3.22
C VAL A 8 24.57 4.02 -2.07
N ILE A 9 23.46 3.31 -2.32
CA ILE A 9 22.38 3.14 -1.37
C ILE A 9 22.02 1.66 -1.23
N GLY A 10 21.95 1.20 0.02
CA GLY A 10 21.33 -0.04 0.46
C GLY A 10 20.22 0.22 1.46
N LEU A 11 19.28 -0.69 1.57
CA LEU A 11 18.14 -0.58 2.47
C LEU A 11 18.07 -1.77 3.44
N GLU A 12 17.61 -1.49 4.64
CA GLU A 12 17.08 -2.46 5.59
C GLU A 12 15.58 -2.20 5.72
N VAL A 13 14.75 -3.15 5.25
CA VAL A 13 13.30 -3.00 5.22
C VAL A 13 12.69 -3.98 6.20
N HIS A 14 12.08 -3.45 7.27
CA HIS A 14 11.36 -4.22 8.27
C HIS A 14 9.88 -4.28 7.92
N VAL A 15 9.29 -5.47 7.98
CA VAL A 15 7.88 -5.69 7.67
C VAL A 15 7.24 -6.55 8.75
N GLU A 16 6.22 -6.00 9.42
CA GLU A 16 5.37 -6.76 10.34
C GLU A 16 4.49 -7.72 9.55
N LEU A 17 4.49 -8.99 9.94
CA LEU A 17 3.72 -10.02 9.25
C LEU A 17 2.28 -10.10 9.78
N ALA A 18 1.33 -10.24 8.86
CA ALA A 18 -0.11 -10.30 9.13
C ALA A 18 -0.57 -11.63 9.73
N THR A 19 0.09 -12.09 10.79
CA THR A 19 -0.32 -13.26 11.56
C THR A 19 -1.33 -12.87 12.63
N LYS A 20 -2.19 -13.80 13.04
CA LYS A 20 -3.16 -13.55 14.13
C LYS A 20 -2.51 -13.51 15.52
N THR A 21 -1.36 -14.18 15.66
CA THR A 21 -0.63 -14.30 16.91
C THR A 21 0.84 -13.92 16.72
N LYS A 22 1.48 -13.53 17.81
CA LYS A 22 2.91 -13.18 17.84
C LYS A 22 3.81 -14.34 17.40
N ILE A 23 5.09 -14.03 17.15
CA ILE A 23 6.05 -15.00 16.61
C ILE A 23 6.29 -16.17 17.55
N PHE A 24 6.34 -15.93 18.88
CA PHE A 24 6.72 -16.94 19.87
C PHE A 24 5.66 -17.21 20.94
N CYS A 25 4.47 -16.62 20.84
CA CYS A 25 3.37 -16.84 21.79
C CYS A 25 2.01 -16.66 21.10
N SER A 26 0.93 -16.93 21.85
CA SER A 26 -0.46 -16.84 21.34
C SER A 26 -1.11 -15.48 21.50
N CYS A 27 -0.39 -14.45 21.97
CA CYS A 27 -0.95 -13.10 22.09
C CYS A 27 -1.30 -12.51 20.73
N SER A 28 -2.35 -11.67 20.71
CA SER A 28 -2.81 -11.00 19.50
C SER A 28 -1.77 -10.03 18.95
N THR A 29 -1.71 -9.94 17.63
CA THR A 29 -0.94 -8.92 16.87
C THR A 29 -1.80 -7.72 16.45
N ALA A 30 -3.07 -7.68 16.83
CA ALA A 30 -3.99 -6.62 16.41
C ALA A 30 -3.48 -5.24 16.85
N PHE A 31 -3.45 -4.29 15.90
CA PHE A 31 -3.08 -2.90 16.14
C PHE A 31 -4.15 -2.15 16.92
N GLY A 32 -3.75 -1.14 17.72
CA GLY A 32 -4.68 -0.21 18.39
C GLY A 32 -5.33 -0.72 19.68
N GLY A 33 -4.87 -1.86 20.22
CA GLY A 33 -5.30 -2.32 21.54
C GLY A 33 -4.86 -1.39 22.66
N ALA A 34 -5.59 -1.39 23.80
CA ALA A 34 -5.16 -0.64 24.99
C ALA A 34 -3.75 -1.11 25.42
N PRO A 35 -2.88 -0.20 25.92
CA PRO A 35 -1.51 -0.53 26.26
C PRO A 35 -1.38 -1.76 27.17
N ASN A 36 -0.45 -2.63 26.86
CA ASN A 36 -0.13 -3.84 27.64
C ASN A 36 -1.28 -4.86 27.82
N THR A 37 -2.27 -4.87 26.90
CA THR A 37 -3.38 -5.83 26.92
C THR A 37 -3.14 -7.07 26.06
N HIS A 38 -2.23 -6.99 25.09
CA HIS A 38 -1.81 -8.11 24.23
C HIS A 38 -0.47 -8.69 24.68
N THR A 39 -0.37 -9.06 25.96
CA THR A 39 0.88 -9.53 26.58
C THR A 39 0.70 -10.82 27.36
N CYS A 40 1.77 -11.58 27.49
CA CYS A 40 1.86 -12.78 28.31
C CYS A 40 3.29 -12.94 28.85
N PRO A 41 3.55 -13.91 29.77
CA PRO A 41 4.90 -14.12 30.28
C PRO A 41 6.00 -14.32 29.23
N VAL A 42 5.67 -14.87 28.06
CA VAL A 42 6.65 -15.08 26.98
C VAL A 42 7.07 -13.74 26.37
N CYS A 43 6.12 -12.97 25.82
CA CYS A 43 6.46 -11.71 25.13
C CYS A 43 6.84 -10.56 26.08
N THR A 44 6.71 -10.74 27.38
CA THR A 44 7.25 -9.84 28.42
C THR A 44 8.55 -10.34 29.04
N GLY A 45 9.13 -11.44 28.52
CA GLY A 45 10.44 -11.93 28.95
C GLY A 45 10.50 -12.41 30.40
N MET A 46 9.41 -12.93 30.95
CA MET A 46 9.40 -13.39 32.35
C MET A 46 10.23 -14.66 32.54
N PRO A 47 10.97 -14.78 33.64
CA PRO A 47 11.80 -15.95 33.93
C PRO A 47 11.02 -17.26 33.85
N GLY A 48 11.56 -18.26 33.17
CA GLY A 48 10.97 -19.59 33.00
C GLY A 48 9.96 -19.72 31.88
N SER A 49 9.65 -18.65 31.15
CA SER A 49 8.85 -18.73 29.93
C SER A 49 9.68 -19.19 28.74
N LEU A 50 9.10 -19.99 27.85
CA LEU A 50 9.77 -20.50 26.66
C LEU A 50 9.05 -20.06 25.38
N PRO A 51 9.77 -19.70 24.32
CA PRO A 51 9.22 -19.34 23.02
C PRO A 51 8.68 -20.58 22.29
N VAL A 52 7.60 -20.41 21.49
CA VAL A 52 7.10 -21.42 20.57
C VAL A 52 6.86 -20.77 19.21
N LEU A 53 7.59 -21.20 18.20
CA LEU A 53 7.57 -20.59 16.88
C LEU A 53 6.21 -20.74 16.17
N ASN A 54 5.68 -19.64 15.69
CA ASN A 54 4.49 -19.58 14.86
C ASN A 54 4.82 -20.04 13.41
N LYS A 55 4.20 -21.16 12.99
CA LYS A 55 4.42 -21.75 11.66
C LYS A 55 4.09 -20.78 10.51
N GLN A 56 3.05 -19.94 10.66
CA GLN A 56 2.63 -19.00 9.63
C GLN A 56 3.70 -17.93 9.35
N VAL A 57 4.51 -17.57 10.34
CA VAL A 57 5.64 -16.65 10.15
C VAL A 57 6.66 -17.22 9.18
N VAL A 58 7.01 -18.51 9.34
CA VAL A 58 7.92 -19.21 8.43
C VAL A 58 7.33 -19.28 7.01
N GLU A 59 6.04 -19.63 6.90
CA GLU A 59 5.37 -19.71 5.60
C GLU A 59 5.36 -18.36 4.87
N TYR A 60 5.07 -17.26 5.57
CA TYR A 60 5.14 -15.92 4.98
C TYR A 60 6.56 -15.50 4.59
N ALA A 61 7.54 -15.75 5.44
CA ALA A 61 8.94 -15.42 5.14
C ALA A 61 9.44 -16.17 3.89
N VAL A 62 9.11 -17.47 3.77
CA VAL A 62 9.43 -18.28 2.60
C VAL A 62 8.71 -17.78 1.37
N ALA A 63 7.41 -17.45 1.47
CA ALA A 63 6.63 -16.92 0.34
C ALA A 63 7.22 -15.60 -0.19
N VAL A 64 7.60 -14.67 0.71
CA VAL A 64 8.30 -13.43 0.33
C VAL A 64 9.63 -13.75 -0.34
N GLY A 65 10.41 -14.69 0.22
CA GLY A 65 11.67 -15.13 -0.37
C GLY A 65 11.51 -15.69 -1.80
N LEU A 66 10.52 -16.55 -2.01
CA LEU A 66 10.22 -17.11 -3.34
C LEU A 66 9.82 -16.01 -4.33
N ALA A 67 8.93 -15.10 -3.93
CA ALA A 67 8.45 -13.99 -4.78
C ALA A 67 9.52 -12.94 -5.09
N THR A 68 10.61 -12.91 -4.32
CA THR A 68 11.77 -12.05 -4.52
C THR A 68 12.99 -12.80 -5.03
N ASN A 69 12.80 -13.97 -5.61
CA ASN A 69 13.83 -14.80 -6.23
C ASN A 69 14.97 -15.23 -5.29
N CYS A 70 14.71 -15.30 -3.99
CA CYS A 70 15.71 -15.74 -3.02
C CYS A 70 15.91 -17.26 -3.05
N THR A 71 17.11 -17.67 -2.66
CA THR A 71 17.39 -19.05 -2.26
C THR A 71 16.87 -19.26 -0.83
N ILE A 72 16.02 -20.26 -0.63
CA ILE A 72 15.49 -20.63 0.68
C ILE A 72 16.49 -21.48 1.43
N THR A 73 16.82 -21.09 2.67
CA THR A 73 17.68 -21.85 3.58
C THR A 73 16.83 -22.93 4.23
N GLN A 74 16.91 -24.16 3.73
CA GLN A 74 16.08 -25.28 4.19
C GLN A 74 16.40 -25.73 5.63
N TYR A 75 17.60 -25.41 6.12
CA TYR A 75 17.99 -25.60 7.53
C TYR A 75 18.43 -24.24 8.07
N CYS A 76 17.59 -23.62 8.85
CA CYS A 76 17.87 -22.33 9.47
C CYS A 76 17.58 -22.36 10.97
N LYS A 77 18.08 -21.38 11.71
CA LYS A 77 17.89 -21.27 13.15
C LYS A 77 17.85 -19.81 13.57
N PHE A 78 17.35 -19.60 14.79
CA PHE A 78 17.41 -18.31 15.44
C PHE A 78 18.68 -18.13 16.24
N ASP A 79 19.04 -16.87 16.43
CA ASP A 79 20.16 -16.39 17.25
C ASP A 79 19.63 -15.31 18.20
N ARG A 80 20.34 -15.11 19.34
CA ARG A 80 20.06 -14.01 20.27
C ARG A 80 20.94 -12.82 19.94
N LYS A 81 20.30 -11.67 19.67
CA LYS A 81 20.94 -10.35 19.55
C LYS A 81 20.82 -9.64 20.88
N ASN A 82 21.92 -9.58 21.66
CA ASN A 82 21.88 -9.11 23.03
C ASN A 82 22.07 -7.59 23.12
N TYR A 83 21.09 -6.88 23.65
CA TYR A 83 21.17 -5.46 23.97
C TYR A 83 20.15 -5.09 25.05
N PHE A 84 20.46 -4.06 25.84
CA PHE A 84 19.61 -3.57 26.91
C PHE A 84 18.87 -2.32 26.45
N TYR A 85 17.55 -2.42 26.39
CA TYR A 85 16.69 -1.27 26.15
C TYR A 85 15.31 -1.50 26.79
N PRO A 86 14.61 -0.46 27.30
CA PRO A 86 13.35 -0.67 28.04
C PRO A 86 12.25 -1.38 27.25
N ASP A 87 12.22 -1.26 25.93
CA ASP A 87 11.26 -1.93 25.05
C ASP A 87 11.66 -3.37 24.67
N ASN A 88 12.83 -3.82 25.09
CA ASN A 88 13.35 -5.16 24.88
C ASN A 88 13.33 -5.93 26.22
N PRO A 89 12.17 -6.53 26.62
CA PRO A 89 11.95 -6.97 28.00
C PRO A 89 12.85 -8.12 28.46
N GLN A 90 13.34 -8.94 27.54
CA GLN A 90 14.24 -10.06 27.84
C GLN A 90 15.72 -9.69 27.72
N ASN A 91 16.02 -8.42 27.36
CA ASN A 91 17.38 -7.90 27.11
C ASN A 91 18.12 -8.58 25.95
N TYR A 92 17.42 -9.30 25.12
CA TYR A 92 17.86 -9.78 23.82
C TYR A 92 16.68 -9.83 22.86
N GLN A 93 16.95 -9.74 21.58
CA GLN A 93 15.98 -9.94 20.51
C GLN A 93 16.29 -11.28 19.85
N ILE A 94 15.25 -12.11 19.65
CA ILE A 94 15.39 -13.34 18.86
C ILE A 94 15.32 -12.94 17.38
N SER A 95 16.40 -13.23 16.65
CA SER A 95 16.60 -12.86 15.24
C SER A 95 17.38 -13.98 14.53
N GLN A 96 17.89 -13.74 13.32
CA GLN A 96 18.73 -14.70 12.59
C GLN A 96 19.95 -13.96 12.02
N LEU A 97 21.16 -14.36 12.43
CA LEU A 97 22.39 -13.82 11.87
C LEU A 97 23.12 -14.83 10.98
N TYR A 98 23.37 -16.03 11.50
CA TYR A 98 24.24 -16.98 10.83
C TYR A 98 23.55 -17.78 9.74
N LEU A 99 22.27 -18.10 9.92
CA LEU A 99 21.46 -18.89 8.98
C LEU A 99 20.09 -18.24 8.76
N PRO A 100 20.05 -17.08 8.08
CA PRO A 100 18.79 -16.43 7.73
C PRO A 100 17.96 -17.31 6.81
N ILE A 101 16.64 -17.14 6.84
CA ILE A 101 15.70 -17.99 6.10
C ILE A 101 15.82 -17.87 4.58
N CYS A 102 16.22 -16.68 4.07
CA CYS A 102 16.39 -16.47 2.63
C CYS A 102 17.69 -15.72 2.35
N ARG A 103 18.29 -15.99 1.17
CA ARG A 103 19.51 -15.33 0.69
C ARG A 103 19.51 -15.12 -0.82
N ASN A 104 20.33 -14.18 -1.27
CA ASN A 104 20.69 -13.97 -2.67
C ASN A 104 19.45 -13.82 -3.59
N GLY A 105 18.55 -12.93 -3.21
CA GLY A 105 17.37 -12.62 -4.00
C GLY A 105 17.57 -11.43 -4.93
N SER A 106 16.49 -11.07 -5.64
CA SER A 106 16.47 -9.86 -6.48
C SER A 106 15.07 -9.36 -6.76
N VAL A 107 14.95 -8.05 -6.94
CA VAL A 107 13.73 -7.37 -7.38
C VAL A 107 14.04 -6.51 -8.59
N GLU A 108 13.34 -6.72 -9.71
CA GLU A 108 13.43 -5.85 -10.89
C GLU A 108 12.59 -4.59 -10.65
N ILE A 109 13.21 -3.44 -10.77
CA ILE A 109 12.56 -2.12 -10.74
C ILE A 109 12.58 -1.50 -12.14
N GLU A 110 11.68 -0.55 -12.37
CA GLU A 110 11.62 0.25 -13.60
C GLU A 110 11.51 1.72 -13.23
N THR A 111 12.41 2.53 -13.79
CA THR A 111 12.49 3.98 -13.58
C THR A 111 12.61 4.67 -14.93
N ALA A 112 12.68 6.00 -14.95
CA ALA A 112 12.98 6.75 -16.18
C ALA A 112 14.31 6.33 -16.82
N GLY A 113 15.26 5.81 -16.03
CA GLY A 113 16.54 5.26 -16.50
C GLY A 113 16.46 3.84 -17.11
N GLY A 114 15.28 3.22 -17.10
CA GLY A 114 15.04 1.87 -17.59
C GLY A 114 14.91 0.83 -16.48
N LYS A 115 15.00 -0.44 -16.87
CA LYS A 115 14.90 -1.58 -15.96
C LYS A 115 16.23 -1.86 -15.27
N LYS A 116 16.16 -2.17 -13.98
CA LYS A 116 17.32 -2.52 -13.16
C LYS A 116 16.97 -3.60 -12.15
N SER A 117 17.85 -4.57 -11.97
CA SER A 117 17.72 -5.56 -10.89
C SER A 117 18.44 -5.06 -9.64
N ILE A 118 17.73 -5.05 -8.52
CA ILE A 118 18.28 -4.74 -7.20
C ILE A 118 18.41 -6.05 -6.43
N GLY A 119 19.63 -6.35 -5.96
CA GLY A 119 19.91 -7.56 -5.19
C GLY A 119 19.30 -7.49 -3.78
N ILE A 120 18.89 -8.63 -3.28
CA ILE A 120 18.57 -8.86 -1.88
C ILE A 120 19.67 -9.74 -1.30
N HIS A 121 20.38 -9.21 -0.31
CA HIS A 121 21.43 -9.94 0.38
C HIS A 121 20.86 -11.10 1.19
N GLU A 122 19.88 -10.77 2.05
CA GLU A 122 19.18 -11.76 2.86
C GLU A 122 17.79 -11.26 3.31
N ILE A 123 16.97 -12.21 3.74
CA ILE A 123 15.76 -11.98 4.53
C ILE A 123 15.87 -12.83 5.78
N HIS A 124 15.66 -12.23 6.94
CA HIS A 124 15.64 -12.96 8.20
C HIS A 124 14.37 -12.66 9.00
N MET A 125 14.00 -13.62 9.84
CA MET A 125 12.87 -13.49 10.75
C MET A 125 13.35 -12.96 12.09
N GLU A 126 12.56 -12.10 12.72
CA GLU A 126 12.83 -11.57 14.04
C GLU A 126 11.54 -11.17 14.78
N GLU A 127 11.64 -10.86 16.04
CA GLU A 127 10.56 -10.28 16.82
C GLU A 127 10.68 -8.76 16.91
N ASP A 128 9.54 -8.03 16.86
CA ASP A 128 9.57 -6.59 17.11
C ASP A 128 9.72 -6.28 18.61
N ALA A 129 10.31 -5.14 18.92
CA ALA A 129 10.40 -4.60 20.26
C ALA A 129 9.10 -3.95 20.72
N GLY A 130 8.94 -3.65 21.99
CA GLY A 130 7.85 -2.85 22.53
C GLY A 130 7.87 -1.42 21.99
N LYS A 131 6.96 -0.61 22.47
CA LYS A 131 6.87 0.82 22.13
C LYS A 131 7.22 1.65 23.35
N LEU A 132 8.14 2.61 23.18
CA LEU A 132 8.42 3.64 24.17
C LEU A 132 7.61 4.90 23.86
N VAL A 133 6.94 5.43 24.86
CA VAL A 133 6.28 6.72 24.84
C VAL A 133 6.96 7.60 25.87
N HIS A 134 7.67 8.62 25.40
CA HIS A 134 8.31 9.61 26.28
C HIS A 134 7.24 10.60 26.74
N ASP A 135 7.16 10.80 28.06
CA ASP A 135 6.28 11.85 28.62
C ASP A 135 6.97 13.20 28.48
N GLU A 136 6.23 14.21 28.00
CA GLU A 136 6.76 15.56 27.82
C GLU A 136 6.78 16.37 29.13
N TRP A 137 6.07 15.92 30.14
CA TRP A 137 5.85 16.64 31.39
C TRP A 137 6.61 16.01 32.58
N GLU A 138 6.78 14.69 32.52
CA GLU A 138 7.49 13.93 33.56
C GLU A 138 8.78 13.32 32.94
N ASP A 139 9.86 13.32 33.69
CA ASP A 139 11.13 12.68 33.28
C ASP A 139 10.99 11.15 33.37
N CYS A 140 10.07 10.61 32.57
CA CYS A 140 9.81 9.18 32.51
C CYS A 140 9.48 8.73 31.08
N SER A 141 9.59 7.41 30.86
CA SER A 141 9.15 6.75 29.63
C SER A 141 8.17 5.64 29.97
N ILE A 142 7.04 5.63 29.31
CA ILE A 142 6.03 4.59 29.45
C ILE A 142 6.31 3.50 28.39
N VAL A 143 6.25 2.24 28.78
CA VAL A 143 6.51 1.11 27.91
C VAL A 143 5.22 0.37 27.60
N ASP A 144 4.91 0.21 26.32
CA ASP A 144 3.82 -0.64 25.83
C ASP A 144 4.38 -1.87 25.12
N TYR A 145 4.16 -3.05 25.71
CA TYR A 145 4.62 -4.33 25.19
C TYR A 145 3.61 -5.01 24.24
N ASN A 146 2.55 -4.34 23.81
CA ASN A 146 1.61 -4.91 22.84
C ASN A 146 2.33 -5.29 21.54
N ARG A 147 3.30 -4.49 21.11
CA ARG A 147 4.10 -4.77 19.91
C ARG A 147 5.22 -5.78 20.14
N SER A 148 5.72 -5.92 21.37
CA SER A 148 6.82 -6.87 21.70
C SER A 148 6.46 -8.29 21.27
N GLY A 149 7.29 -8.90 20.43
CA GLY A 149 7.07 -10.22 19.86
C GLY A 149 6.13 -10.26 18.64
N VAL A 150 5.71 -9.11 18.08
CA VAL A 150 5.05 -9.06 16.77
C VAL A 150 6.03 -9.59 15.72
N PRO A 151 5.61 -10.51 14.83
CA PRO A 151 6.53 -11.09 13.86
C PRO A 151 7.01 -10.07 12.85
N LEU A 152 8.32 -10.00 12.66
CA LEU A 152 8.98 -9.21 11.63
C LEU A 152 9.75 -10.10 10.66
N ILE A 153 9.86 -9.63 9.43
CA ILE A 153 10.97 -9.97 8.54
C ILE A 153 11.77 -8.71 8.26
N GLU A 154 13.08 -8.83 8.27
CA GLU A 154 13.99 -7.79 7.79
C GLU A 154 14.55 -8.23 6.44
N ILE A 155 14.40 -7.34 5.44
CA ILE A 155 14.86 -7.54 4.07
C ILE A 155 16.03 -6.60 3.83
N VAL A 156 17.23 -7.16 3.69
CA VAL A 156 18.46 -6.41 3.48
C VAL A 156 18.80 -6.41 1.99
N SER A 157 18.82 -5.23 1.36
CA SER A 157 19.21 -5.11 -0.04
C SER A 157 20.72 -5.07 -0.21
N GLU A 158 21.22 -5.44 -1.41
CA GLU A 158 22.55 -5.07 -1.85
C GLU A 158 22.63 -3.55 -2.08
N PRO A 159 23.83 -2.92 -2.01
CA PRO A 159 24.00 -1.47 -2.21
C PRO A 159 23.98 -1.10 -3.70
N ASP A 160 22.97 -1.53 -4.40
CA ASP A 160 22.85 -1.40 -5.86
C ASP A 160 22.18 -0.11 -6.30
N MET A 161 21.38 0.53 -5.42
CA MET A 161 20.63 1.73 -5.76
C MET A 161 21.53 2.96 -5.81
N ARG A 162 21.19 3.91 -6.71
CA ARG A 162 22.00 5.11 -7.01
C ARG A 162 21.22 6.43 -6.88
N SER A 163 19.90 6.36 -6.71
CA SER A 163 19.04 7.54 -6.61
C SER A 163 17.84 7.31 -5.72
N ALA A 164 17.21 8.40 -5.26
CA ALA A 164 15.95 8.35 -4.54
C ALA A 164 14.83 7.71 -5.38
N GLU A 165 14.81 7.94 -6.70
CA GLU A 165 13.84 7.32 -7.62
C GLU A 165 13.94 5.80 -7.61
N GLU A 166 15.16 5.24 -7.67
CA GLU A 166 15.39 3.79 -7.61
C GLU A 166 14.95 3.21 -6.26
N VAL A 167 15.21 3.93 -5.16
CA VAL A 167 14.79 3.52 -3.81
C VAL A 167 13.27 3.47 -3.70
N ILE A 168 12.57 4.50 -4.16
CA ILE A 168 11.11 4.52 -4.13
C ILE A 168 10.52 3.41 -5.02
N ALA A 169 11.04 3.22 -6.23
CA ALA A 169 10.60 2.15 -7.12
C ALA A 169 10.80 0.75 -6.50
N TYR A 170 11.92 0.54 -5.79
CA TYR A 170 12.18 -0.70 -5.07
C TYR A 170 11.19 -0.92 -3.92
N LEU A 171 10.99 0.09 -3.07
CA LEU A 171 10.08 -0.01 -1.93
C LEU A 171 8.61 -0.21 -2.37
N GLU A 172 8.16 0.50 -3.40
CA GLU A 172 6.81 0.32 -3.95
C GLU A 172 6.62 -1.08 -4.53
N LYS A 173 7.62 -1.58 -5.27
CA LYS A 173 7.57 -2.94 -5.83
C LYS A 173 7.53 -4.00 -4.73
N LEU A 174 8.41 -3.86 -3.72
CA LEU A 174 8.48 -4.77 -2.59
C LEU A 174 7.18 -4.76 -1.78
N ARG A 175 6.64 -3.57 -1.49
CA ARG A 175 5.34 -3.40 -0.82
C ARG A 175 4.23 -4.16 -1.54
N LEU A 176 4.13 -3.99 -2.85
CA LEU A 176 3.11 -4.66 -3.65
C LEU A 176 3.27 -6.19 -3.66
N ILE A 177 4.50 -6.71 -3.77
CA ILE A 177 4.75 -8.16 -3.67
C ILE A 177 4.22 -8.68 -2.34
N ILE A 178 4.57 -8.05 -1.23
CA ILE A 178 4.21 -8.48 0.13
C ILE A 178 2.69 -8.37 0.36
N GLN A 179 2.06 -7.30 -0.10
CA GLN A 179 0.61 -7.13 -0.03
C GLN A 179 -0.15 -8.17 -0.86
N TYR A 180 0.31 -8.46 -2.07
CA TYR A 180 -0.31 -9.48 -2.93
C TYR A 180 -0.18 -10.89 -2.33
N LEU A 181 0.92 -11.19 -1.65
CA LEU A 181 1.08 -12.43 -0.88
C LEU A 181 0.17 -12.50 0.36
N GLY A 182 -0.43 -11.38 0.77
CA GLY A 182 -1.19 -11.30 2.01
C GLY A 182 -0.33 -11.42 3.26
N ALA A 183 1.00 -11.21 3.14
CA ALA A 183 1.94 -11.36 4.21
C ALA A 183 2.00 -10.15 5.15
N SER A 184 1.64 -8.95 4.67
CA SER A 184 1.52 -7.70 5.44
C SER A 184 0.63 -6.70 4.72
N ASP A 185 0.07 -5.73 5.45
CA ASP A 185 -0.58 -4.55 4.89
C ASP A 185 0.42 -3.45 4.47
N CYS A 186 1.66 -3.52 4.96
CA CYS A 186 2.76 -2.62 4.62
C CYS A 186 2.44 -1.14 4.77
N LYS A 187 1.77 -0.75 5.84
CA LYS A 187 1.44 0.64 6.16
C LYS A 187 2.59 1.35 6.86
N LEU A 188 3.21 2.32 6.19
CA LEU A 188 4.30 3.09 6.79
C LEU A 188 3.84 3.97 7.96
N ASN A 189 2.64 4.54 7.89
CA ASN A 189 2.08 5.40 8.93
C ASN A 189 1.72 4.64 10.23
N GLU A 190 1.40 3.37 10.15
CA GLU A 190 1.16 2.49 11.30
C GLU A 190 2.44 1.77 11.75
N GLY A 191 3.51 1.82 10.95
CA GLY A 191 4.80 1.20 11.24
C GLY A 191 4.91 -0.27 10.86
N SER A 192 3.89 -0.83 10.18
CA SER A 192 3.97 -2.23 9.70
C SER A 192 4.94 -2.42 8.52
N MET A 193 5.42 -1.33 7.91
CA MET A 193 6.59 -1.30 7.03
C MET A 193 7.47 -0.13 7.43
N ARG A 194 8.77 -0.38 7.59
CA ARG A 194 9.79 0.63 7.93
C ARG A 194 11.00 0.42 7.05
N ALA A 195 11.70 1.49 6.70
CA ALA A 195 12.92 1.40 5.90
C ALA A 195 14.00 2.28 6.50
N ASP A 196 15.15 1.69 6.77
CA ASP A 196 16.37 2.39 7.13
C ASP A 196 17.25 2.49 5.87
N VAL A 197 17.77 3.69 5.62
CA VAL A 197 18.56 3.98 4.41
C VAL A 197 20.04 4.04 4.77
N ASN A 198 20.82 3.14 4.20
CA ASN A 198 22.27 3.15 4.27
C ASN A 198 22.81 3.87 3.02
N LEU A 199 23.43 5.02 3.20
CA LEU A 199 23.90 5.88 2.10
C LEU A 199 25.38 6.22 2.24
N SER A 200 26.09 6.15 1.14
CA SER A 200 27.44 6.70 0.99
C SER A 200 27.59 7.42 -0.36
N VAL A 201 28.58 8.30 -0.45
CA VAL A 201 28.92 9.03 -1.66
C VAL A 201 30.38 8.74 -2.01
N ARG A 202 30.66 8.50 -3.30
CA ARG A 202 32.03 8.32 -3.84
C ARG A 202 32.21 9.09 -5.14
N GLU A 203 33.44 9.33 -5.53
CA GLU A 203 33.74 9.91 -6.86
C GLU A 203 33.35 8.90 -7.95
N VAL A 204 32.81 9.40 -9.05
CA VAL A 204 32.43 8.55 -10.19
C VAL A 204 33.65 7.81 -10.71
N GLY A 205 33.54 6.48 -10.83
CA GLY A 205 34.63 5.60 -11.25
C GLY A 205 35.51 5.08 -10.12
N ALA A 206 35.29 5.50 -8.87
CA ALA A 206 35.97 4.90 -7.73
C ALA A 206 35.49 3.44 -7.49
N THR A 207 36.43 2.55 -7.14
CA THR A 207 36.12 1.14 -6.85
C THR A 207 35.67 0.94 -5.42
N GLU A 208 36.20 1.73 -4.50
CA GLU A 208 35.88 1.65 -3.06
C GLU A 208 34.60 2.43 -2.74
N PHE A 209 33.84 1.90 -1.79
CA PHE A 209 32.67 2.62 -1.26
C PHE A 209 33.12 3.80 -0.40
N GLY A 210 32.31 4.86 -0.39
CA GLY A 210 32.43 5.95 0.56
C GLY A 210 32.03 5.52 1.98
N THR A 211 32.19 6.43 2.93
CA THR A 211 31.78 6.19 4.32
C THR A 211 30.25 6.18 4.43
N ARG A 212 29.71 5.09 4.96
CA ARG A 212 28.29 4.87 5.10
C ARG A 212 27.70 5.62 6.31
N THR A 213 26.57 6.28 6.10
CA THR A 213 25.68 6.75 7.17
C THR A 213 24.35 6.01 7.08
N GLU A 214 23.73 5.77 8.21
CA GLU A 214 22.41 5.15 8.34
C GLU A 214 21.38 6.22 8.66
N MET A 215 20.32 6.31 7.84
CA MET A 215 19.23 7.27 8.01
C MET A 215 18.01 6.58 8.59
N LYS A 216 17.51 7.10 9.73
CA LYS A 216 16.32 6.57 10.44
C LYS A 216 15.20 7.60 10.54
N ASN A 217 14.02 7.14 11.01
CA ASN A 217 12.83 7.98 11.21
C ASN A 217 12.20 8.46 9.89
N LEU A 218 12.08 7.55 8.94
CA LEU A 218 11.58 7.80 7.59
C LEU A 218 10.15 7.25 7.45
N ASN A 219 9.15 8.10 7.69
CA ASN A 219 7.75 7.67 7.87
C ASN A 219 6.90 7.76 6.59
N SER A 220 7.48 8.12 5.47
CA SER A 220 6.81 8.15 4.17
C SER A 220 7.81 8.06 3.02
N PHE A 221 7.38 7.62 1.86
CA PHE A 221 8.23 7.59 0.66
C PHE A 221 8.76 8.99 0.29
N LYS A 222 7.96 10.03 0.51
CA LYS A 222 8.39 11.42 0.31
C LYS A 222 9.50 11.83 1.29
N ALA A 223 9.39 11.44 2.55
CA ALA A 223 10.43 11.68 3.56
C ALA A 223 11.71 10.92 3.22
N ILE A 224 11.62 9.67 2.76
CA ILE A 224 12.75 8.86 2.29
C ILE A 224 13.49 9.58 1.15
N ALA A 225 12.75 10.03 0.13
CA ALA A 225 13.36 10.72 -1.01
C ALA A 225 14.08 12.01 -0.58
N ARG A 226 13.46 12.84 0.27
CA ARG A 226 14.07 14.07 0.78
C ARG A 226 15.31 13.79 1.64
N ALA A 227 15.24 12.77 2.49
CA ALA A 227 16.36 12.36 3.33
C ALA A 227 17.56 11.92 2.51
N ILE A 228 17.35 11.15 1.43
CA ILE A 228 18.40 10.71 0.53
C ILE A 228 19.09 11.92 -0.13
N GLU A 229 18.30 12.85 -0.70
CA GLU A 229 18.86 14.04 -1.35
C GLU A 229 19.58 14.96 -0.35
N GLY A 230 19.01 15.16 0.84
CA GLY A 230 19.63 15.97 1.90
C GLY A 230 20.96 15.37 2.40
N GLU A 231 21.00 14.07 2.65
CA GLU A 231 22.22 13.39 3.11
C GLU A 231 23.28 13.31 2.02
N ARG A 232 22.86 13.07 0.78
CA ARG A 232 23.74 13.13 -0.40
C ARG A 232 24.43 14.50 -0.51
N ALA A 233 23.65 15.58 -0.44
CA ALA A 233 24.18 16.94 -0.52
C ALA A 233 25.16 17.23 0.62
N ARG A 234 24.82 16.85 1.86
CA ARG A 234 25.68 17.00 3.03
C ARG A 234 27.02 16.27 2.89
N GLN A 235 27.02 15.02 2.41
CA GLN A 235 28.24 14.25 2.23
C GLN A 235 29.13 14.83 1.12
N ILE A 236 28.53 15.29 0.02
CA ILE A 236 29.27 15.95 -1.08
C ILE A 236 29.95 17.23 -0.56
N GLU A 237 29.22 18.08 0.17
CA GLU A 237 29.76 19.32 0.74
C GLU A 237 30.98 19.04 1.63
N LEU A 238 30.88 18.04 2.54
CA LEU A 238 32.01 17.63 3.39
C LEU A 238 33.23 17.20 2.57
N LEU A 239 33.01 16.40 1.53
CA LEU A 239 34.09 15.90 0.67
C LEU A 239 34.73 17.01 -0.17
N GLU A 240 33.94 17.99 -0.65
CA GLU A 240 34.44 19.16 -1.40
C GLU A 240 35.23 20.12 -0.48
N GLU A 241 34.85 20.23 0.78
CA GLU A 241 35.62 20.96 1.79
C GLU A 241 36.86 20.23 2.29
N GLY A 242 37.14 19.02 1.79
CA GLY A 242 38.26 18.20 2.23
C GLY A 242 38.08 17.57 3.62
N LYS A 243 36.86 17.55 4.13
CA LYS A 243 36.49 16.88 5.37
C LYS A 243 36.15 15.41 5.14
N GLN A 244 36.17 14.63 6.22
CA GLN A 244 35.78 13.22 6.17
C GLN A 244 34.32 13.06 6.60
N VAL A 245 33.59 12.18 5.94
CA VAL A 245 32.30 11.70 6.41
C VAL A 245 32.54 10.72 7.57
N ILE A 246 31.82 10.90 8.66
CA ILE A 246 31.92 10.03 9.85
C ILE A 246 30.83 8.94 9.75
N PRO A 247 31.16 7.67 10.01
CA PRO A 247 30.15 6.60 10.07
C PRO A 247 29.23 6.80 11.29
N GLU A 248 27.98 7.12 11.05
CA GLU A 248 27.02 7.44 12.12
C GLU A 248 25.59 7.08 11.74
N THR A 249 24.74 6.86 12.75
CA THR A 249 23.28 6.79 12.58
C THR A 249 22.73 8.20 12.72
N ARG A 250 21.91 8.62 11.75
CA ARG A 250 21.32 9.95 11.68
C ARG A 250 19.79 9.84 11.68
N ARG A 251 19.15 10.78 12.37
CA ARG A 251 17.69 10.92 12.37
C ARG A 251 17.28 12.04 11.41
N TRP A 252 16.35 11.75 10.51
CA TRP A 252 15.75 12.75 9.64
C TRP A 252 14.65 13.53 10.36
N ASP A 253 14.66 14.84 10.24
CA ASP A 253 13.59 15.75 10.65
C ASP A 253 12.95 16.30 9.38
N ASP A 254 11.78 15.78 9.05
CA ASP A 254 11.09 16.12 7.80
C ASP A 254 10.58 17.56 7.75
N ASN A 255 10.29 18.16 8.92
CA ASN A 255 9.85 19.56 9.02
C ASN A 255 11.00 20.54 8.81
N LYS A 256 12.20 20.17 9.24
CA LYS A 256 13.41 20.99 9.09
C LYS A 256 14.20 20.69 7.84
N GLU A 257 13.83 19.62 7.13
CA GLU A 257 14.57 19.08 5.96
C GLU A 257 16.07 18.89 6.27
N TYR A 258 16.36 18.38 7.47
CA TYR A 258 17.70 18.23 7.98
C TYR A 258 17.85 16.94 8.77
N SER A 259 19.06 16.34 8.73
CA SER A 259 19.43 15.19 9.55
C SER A 259 20.41 15.60 10.65
N TYR A 260 20.30 14.97 11.82
CA TYR A 260 21.24 15.14 12.93
C TYR A 260 21.72 13.78 13.44
N ALA A 261 22.98 13.75 13.88
CA ALA A 261 23.60 12.54 14.41
C ALA A 261 22.88 12.10 15.70
N MET A 262 22.55 10.83 15.78
CA MET A 262 22.00 10.21 16.99
C MET A 262 23.09 9.62 17.87
N ARG A 263 24.03 8.88 17.26
CA ARG A 263 25.19 8.25 17.92
C ARG A 263 26.29 8.01 16.89
N SER A 264 27.51 7.98 17.34
CA SER A 264 28.67 7.60 16.53
C SER A 264 28.97 6.10 16.62
N LYS A 265 29.83 5.58 15.73
CA LYS A 265 30.28 4.18 15.77
C LYS A 265 31.08 3.83 17.03
N GLU A 266 31.61 4.81 17.74
CA GLU A 266 32.29 4.58 19.02
C GLU A 266 31.36 3.98 20.08
N ASP A 267 30.03 4.20 19.91
CA ASP A 267 28.98 3.62 20.74
C ASP A 267 28.41 2.30 20.16
N ALA A 268 29.02 1.75 19.09
CA ALA A 268 28.57 0.49 18.48
C ALA A 268 28.63 -0.65 19.51
N GLN A 269 27.47 -1.14 19.90
CA GLN A 269 27.38 -2.27 20.82
C GLN A 269 27.79 -3.56 20.10
N ASP A 270 28.65 -4.33 20.71
CA ASP A 270 28.84 -5.73 20.36
C ASP A 270 27.62 -6.51 20.85
N TYR A 271 26.74 -6.92 19.92
CA TYR A 271 25.54 -7.67 20.26
C TYR A 271 25.80 -9.10 20.75
N ARG A 272 27.03 -9.59 20.72
CA ARG A 272 27.43 -10.92 21.24
C ARG A 272 26.45 -12.02 20.84
N TYR A 273 26.20 -12.13 19.53
CA TYR A 273 25.31 -13.14 18.99
C TYR A 273 25.69 -14.56 19.37
N PHE A 274 24.72 -15.37 19.74
CA PHE A 274 24.86 -16.82 19.89
C PHE A 274 23.52 -17.50 19.54
N PRO A 275 23.52 -18.81 19.16
CA PRO A 275 22.29 -19.52 18.80
C PRO A 275 21.26 -19.49 19.92
N GLU A 276 19.99 -19.27 19.57
CA GLU A 276 18.88 -19.31 20.52
C GLU A 276 18.68 -20.75 21.03
N PRO A 277 18.93 -21.04 22.33
CA PRO A 277 18.93 -22.39 22.84
C PRO A 277 17.51 -22.96 23.05
N ASP A 278 16.49 -22.10 23.17
CA ASP A 278 15.13 -22.51 23.50
C ASP A 278 14.28 -22.80 22.24
N LEU A 279 14.84 -22.57 21.05
CA LEU A 279 14.21 -22.87 19.77
C LEU A 279 15.01 -23.92 18.99
N VAL A 280 14.33 -24.98 18.57
CA VAL A 280 14.94 -25.97 17.68
C VAL A 280 15.17 -25.39 16.29
N PRO A 281 16.18 -25.89 15.53
CA PRO A 281 16.34 -25.51 14.13
C PRO A 281 15.08 -25.73 13.32
N ILE A 282 14.85 -24.85 12.34
CA ILE A 282 13.76 -24.96 11.39
C ILE A 282 14.25 -25.79 10.22
N VAL A 283 13.52 -26.86 9.90
CA VAL A 283 13.78 -27.70 8.73
C VAL A 283 12.63 -27.54 7.75
N ILE A 284 12.90 -26.90 6.62
CA ILE A 284 11.93 -26.72 5.54
C ILE A 284 12.12 -27.85 4.53
N SER A 285 11.25 -28.88 4.61
CA SER A 285 11.31 -30.00 3.67
C SER A 285 10.90 -29.57 2.24
N ASP A 286 11.27 -30.36 1.25
CA ASP A 286 10.87 -30.12 -0.14
C ASP A 286 9.35 -30.15 -0.30
N GLU A 287 8.66 -31.03 0.46
CA GLU A 287 7.20 -31.11 0.46
C GLU A 287 6.58 -29.83 1.03
N TRP A 288 7.08 -29.34 2.17
CA TRP A 288 6.57 -28.10 2.75
C TRP A 288 6.85 -26.88 1.86
N LEU A 289 8.03 -26.83 1.25
CA LEU A 289 8.37 -25.77 0.30
C LEU A 289 7.42 -25.81 -0.93
N ALA A 290 7.12 -27.02 -1.44
CA ALA A 290 6.16 -27.19 -2.53
C ALA A 290 4.73 -26.79 -2.15
N GLU A 291 4.29 -27.09 -0.91
CA GLU A 291 3.00 -26.63 -0.38
C GLU A 291 2.90 -25.10 -0.29
N ILE A 292 3.95 -24.43 0.17
CA ILE A 292 3.99 -22.97 0.24
C ILE A 292 3.91 -22.38 -1.17
N LYS A 293 4.71 -22.91 -2.09
CA LYS A 293 4.72 -22.47 -3.50
C LYS A 293 3.37 -22.68 -4.19
N ALA A 294 2.68 -23.76 -3.88
CA ALA A 294 1.36 -24.06 -4.48
C ALA A 294 0.26 -23.10 -3.97
N LYS A 295 0.45 -22.46 -2.82
CA LYS A 295 -0.47 -21.47 -2.24
C LYS A 295 -0.17 -20.03 -2.68
N GLU A 296 0.92 -19.83 -3.45
CA GLU A 296 1.32 -18.49 -3.88
C GLU A 296 0.21 -17.90 -4.79
N PRO A 297 -0.33 -16.71 -4.44
CA PRO A 297 -1.34 -16.07 -5.26
C PRO A 297 -0.72 -15.49 -6.54
N GLU A 298 -1.57 -15.18 -7.50
CA GLU A 298 -1.14 -14.42 -8.67
C GLU A 298 -0.63 -13.03 -8.28
N LEU A 299 0.65 -12.78 -8.52
CA LEU A 299 1.28 -11.50 -8.20
C LEU A 299 0.89 -10.41 -9.20
N ARG A 300 1.08 -9.15 -8.80
CA ARG A 300 0.69 -7.96 -9.58
C ARG A 300 1.14 -8.03 -11.06
N THR A 301 2.37 -8.42 -11.34
CA THR A 301 2.91 -8.43 -12.71
C THR A 301 2.12 -9.37 -13.63
N ALA A 302 1.84 -10.59 -13.16
CA ALA A 302 1.04 -11.55 -13.91
C ALA A 302 -0.41 -11.06 -14.06
N LYS A 303 -0.99 -10.50 -13.00
CA LYS A 303 -2.35 -9.96 -12.98
C LYS A 303 -2.49 -8.78 -13.94
N LEU A 304 -1.50 -7.88 -14.00
CA LEU A 304 -1.46 -6.75 -14.92
C LEU A 304 -1.52 -7.21 -16.39
N GLU A 305 -0.70 -8.19 -16.75
CA GLU A 305 -0.69 -8.73 -18.11
C GLU A 305 -2.00 -9.48 -18.43
N ARG A 306 -2.57 -10.19 -17.46
CA ARG A 306 -3.86 -10.84 -17.60
C ARG A 306 -4.99 -9.83 -17.82
N TYR A 307 -5.04 -8.72 -17.10
CA TYR A 307 -6.07 -7.69 -17.25
C TYR A 307 -6.04 -7.04 -18.63
N LYS A 308 -4.85 -6.80 -19.17
CA LYS A 308 -4.69 -6.29 -20.54
C LYS A 308 -5.16 -7.30 -21.57
N LYS A 309 -4.83 -8.57 -21.39
CA LYS A 309 -5.10 -9.63 -22.37
C LYS A 309 -6.52 -10.17 -22.31
N GLU A 310 -7.05 -10.48 -21.11
CA GLU A 310 -8.34 -11.16 -20.96
C GLU A 310 -9.52 -10.17 -20.86
N TYR A 311 -9.31 -9.04 -20.17
CA TYR A 311 -10.34 -8.02 -20.00
C TYR A 311 -10.22 -6.86 -20.98
N GLU A 312 -9.16 -6.85 -21.80
CA GLU A 312 -8.87 -5.79 -22.77
C GLU A 312 -8.89 -4.39 -22.13
N LEU A 313 -8.38 -4.27 -20.90
CA LEU A 313 -8.27 -2.98 -20.25
C LEU A 313 -7.14 -2.15 -20.86
N PRO A 314 -7.28 -0.82 -20.94
CA PRO A 314 -6.17 0.07 -21.23
C PRO A 314 -5.03 -0.14 -20.24
N ASP A 315 -3.78 0.01 -20.69
CA ASP A 315 -2.60 -0.19 -19.83
C ASP A 315 -2.65 0.69 -18.58
N TYR A 316 -3.05 1.94 -18.73
CA TYR A 316 -3.21 2.89 -17.63
C TYR A 316 -4.20 2.41 -16.56
N ASP A 317 -5.40 1.96 -16.97
CA ASP A 317 -6.42 1.47 -16.04
C ASP A 317 -5.94 0.20 -15.33
N ALA A 318 -5.35 -0.73 -16.08
CA ALA A 318 -4.82 -1.97 -15.54
C ALA A 318 -3.69 -1.71 -14.51
N GLN A 319 -2.81 -0.74 -14.77
CA GLN A 319 -1.75 -0.36 -13.84
C GLN A 319 -2.30 0.23 -12.53
N ILE A 320 -3.30 1.10 -12.60
CA ILE A 320 -3.91 1.73 -11.42
C ILE A 320 -4.68 0.70 -10.60
N ILE A 321 -5.55 -0.10 -11.22
CA ILE A 321 -6.34 -1.10 -10.52
C ILE A 321 -5.44 -2.14 -9.85
N THR A 322 -4.40 -2.63 -10.54
CA THR A 322 -3.45 -3.58 -9.96
C THR A 322 -2.42 -2.92 -9.03
N GLY A 323 -2.40 -1.60 -8.93
CA GLY A 323 -1.56 -0.85 -7.99
C GLY A 323 -1.99 -1.00 -6.53
N SER A 324 -3.20 -1.49 -6.28
CA SER A 324 -3.70 -1.91 -4.97
C SER A 324 -4.30 -3.31 -5.09
N LYS A 325 -3.89 -4.21 -4.18
CA LYS A 325 -4.47 -5.55 -4.13
C LYS A 325 -5.97 -5.50 -3.85
N HIS A 326 -6.39 -4.63 -2.92
CA HIS A 326 -7.79 -4.52 -2.55
C HIS A 326 -8.67 -4.04 -3.70
N MET A 327 -8.20 -3.04 -4.46
CA MET A 327 -8.90 -2.58 -5.66
C MET A 327 -8.95 -3.68 -6.75
N ALA A 328 -7.87 -4.43 -6.93
CA ALA A 328 -7.83 -5.56 -7.86
C ALA A 328 -8.81 -6.68 -7.46
N ASP A 329 -8.91 -6.99 -6.17
CA ASP A 329 -9.85 -7.99 -5.65
C ASP A 329 -11.30 -7.53 -5.91
N ILE A 330 -11.65 -6.28 -5.59
CA ILE A 330 -12.99 -5.69 -5.88
C ILE A 330 -13.29 -5.74 -7.40
N PHE A 331 -12.30 -5.40 -8.22
CA PHE A 331 -12.46 -5.47 -9.68
C PHE A 331 -12.80 -6.90 -10.15
N GLU A 332 -12.06 -7.90 -9.68
CA GLU A 332 -12.26 -9.31 -10.08
C GLU A 332 -13.60 -9.86 -9.56
N GLU A 333 -13.89 -9.63 -8.29
CA GLU A 333 -15.15 -10.08 -7.67
C GLU A 333 -16.36 -9.45 -8.34
N THR A 334 -16.36 -8.12 -8.57
CA THR A 334 -17.43 -7.43 -9.27
C THR A 334 -17.58 -7.93 -10.70
N THR A 335 -16.45 -8.12 -11.40
CA THR A 335 -16.44 -8.64 -12.77
C THR A 335 -16.96 -10.07 -12.83
N ALA A 336 -16.64 -10.89 -11.84
CA ALA A 336 -17.14 -12.28 -11.76
C ALA A 336 -18.68 -12.31 -11.65
N ILE A 337 -19.29 -11.34 -10.98
CA ILE A 337 -20.74 -11.23 -10.81
C ILE A 337 -21.40 -10.68 -12.10
N CYS A 338 -21.04 -9.46 -12.52
CA CYS A 338 -21.75 -8.76 -13.60
C CYS A 338 -21.26 -9.08 -15.02
N LYS A 339 -20.09 -9.76 -15.18
CA LYS A 339 -19.46 -10.11 -16.47
C LYS A 339 -19.16 -8.92 -17.40
N LYS A 340 -18.89 -7.73 -16.82
CA LYS A 340 -18.71 -6.47 -17.55
C LYS A 340 -17.43 -5.73 -17.13
N PRO A 341 -16.22 -6.27 -17.41
CA PRO A 341 -14.95 -5.74 -16.88
C PRO A 341 -14.72 -4.26 -17.23
N LYS A 342 -15.03 -3.82 -18.45
CA LYS A 342 -14.85 -2.41 -18.87
C LYS A 342 -15.73 -1.45 -18.06
N LYS A 343 -16.96 -1.86 -17.67
CA LYS A 343 -17.82 -1.03 -16.84
C LYS A 343 -17.35 -0.98 -15.40
N VAL A 344 -16.90 -2.11 -14.86
CA VAL A 344 -16.30 -2.16 -13.53
C VAL A 344 -15.06 -1.25 -13.48
N SER A 345 -14.17 -1.36 -14.47
CA SER A 345 -13.02 -0.45 -14.59
C SER A 345 -13.44 1.02 -14.61
N ASN A 346 -14.44 1.39 -15.40
CA ASN A 346 -14.92 2.78 -15.47
C ASN A 346 -15.41 3.31 -14.11
N TRP A 347 -16.12 2.49 -13.31
CA TRP A 347 -16.58 2.87 -11.97
C TRP A 347 -15.42 3.04 -10.99
N LEU A 348 -14.44 2.14 -11.05
CA LEU A 348 -13.24 2.22 -10.21
C LEU A 348 -12.37 3.42 -10.58
N MET A 349 -12.08 3.62 -11.87
CA MET A 349 -11.25 4.71 -12.38
C MET A 349 -11.90 6.08 -12.29
N GLY A 350 -13.24 6.14 -12.38
CA GLY A 350 -13.99 7.40 -12.32
C GLY A 350 -14.40 7.75 -10.89
N GLU A 351 -15.55 7.25 -10.48
CA GLU A 351 -16.20 7.67 -9.23
C GLU A 351 -15.48 7.17 -7.98
N THR A 352 -14.91 5.96 -7.99
CA THR A 352 -14.18 5.44 -6.81
C THR A 352 -12.93 6.28 -6.53
N LEU A 353 -12.08 6.53 -7.54
CA LEU A 353 -10.89 7.37 -7.35
C LEU A 353 -11.24 8.82 -6.98
N ARG A 354 -12.35 9.37 -7.53
CA ARG A 354 -12.84 10.69 -7.15
C ARG A 354 -13.18 10.75 -5.67
N LEU A 355 -13.98 9.79 -5.17
CA LEU A 355 -14.41 9.75 -3.78
C LEU A 355 -13.25 9.46 -2.81
N LEU A 356 -12.33 8.57 -3.16
CA LEU A 356 -11.11 8.35 -2.37
C LEU A 356 -10.33 9.65 -2.18
N LYS A 357 -10.15 10.42 -3.26
CA LYS A 357 -9.45 11.71 -3.20
C LYS A 357 -10.21 12.76 -2.38
N GLU A 358 -11.54 12.85 -2.55
CA GLU A 358 -12.38 13.80 -1.81
C GLU A 358 -12.43 13.51 -0.31
N HIS A 359 -12.38 12.23 0.08
CA HIS A 359 -12.40 11.79 1.47
C HIS A 359 -11.00 11.57 2.07
N GLU A 360 -9.93 11.89 1.32
CA GLU A 360 -8.53 11.68 1.73
C GLU A 360 -8.25 10.23 2.17
N LYS A 361 -8.84 9.27 1.43
CA LYS A 361 -8.73 7.83 1.67
C LYS A 361 -7.83 7.15 0.64
N GLU A 362 -7.21 6.04 1.06
CA GLU A 362 -6.45 5.15 0.18
C GLU A 362 -7.34 4.03 -0.39
N PRO A 363 -6.94 3.36 -1.48
CA PRO A 363 -7.69 2.23 -2.03
C PRO A 363 -7.99 1.11 -1.03
N GLU A 364 -7.13 0.91 -0.05
CA GLU A 364 -7.27 -0.06 1.04
C GLU A 364 -8.41 0.26 2.02
N ASP A 365 -8.89 1.51 2.01
CA ASP A 365 -10.01 1.97 2.86
C ASP A 365 -11.39 1.78 2.20
N ILE A 366 -11.44 1.24 0.98
CA ILE A 366 -12.72 0.93 0.31
C ILE A 366 -13.47 -0.11 1.13
N ALA A 367 -14.69 0.26 1.56
CA ALA A 367 -15.52 -0.58 2.43
C ALA A 367 -16.76 -1.15 1.74
N PHE A 368 -17.05 -0.75 0.50
CA PHE A 368 -18.19 -1.29 -0.24
C PHE A 368 -17.91 -2.68 -0.81
N SER A 369 -18.98 -3.46 -0.95
CA SER A 369 -18.87 -4.81 -1.48
C SER A 369 -18.95 -4.86 -3.01
N ALA A 370 -18.31 -5.88 -3.59
CA ALA A 370 -18.36 -6.17 -5.02
C ALA A 370 -19.80 -6.43 -5.50
N GLU A 371 -20.63 -7.06 -4.67
CA GLU A 371 -22.05 -7.32 -4.98
C GLU A 371 -22.83 -6.03 -5.17
N ASN A 372 -22.64 -5.02 -4.30
CA ASN A 372 -23.37 -3.77 -4.40
C ASN A 372 -22.93 -2.94 -5.62
N LEU A 373 -21.63 -2.97 -5.95
CA LEU A 373 -21.15 -2.36 -7.19
C LEU A 373 -21.71 -3.09 -8.43
N ALA A 374 -21.74 -4.41 -8.43
CA ALA A 374 -22.30 -5.19 -9.52
C ALA A 374 -23.79 -4.90 -9.73
N LYS A 375 -24.61 -4.87 -8.67
CA LYS A 375 -26.03 -4.50 -8.72
C LYS A 375 -26.23 -3.09 -9.28
N LEU A 376 -25.42 -2.13 -8.87
CA LEU A 376 -25.48 -0.77 -9.41
C LEU A 376 -25.26 -0.76 -10.93
N ILE A 377 -24.23 -1.49 -11.40
CA ILE A 377 -23.92 -1.62 -12.82
C ILE A 377 -25.11 -2.24 -13.57
N GLU A 378 -25.74 -3.25 -13.00
CA GLU A 378 -26.92 -3.90 -13.60
C GLU A 378 -28.14 -2.99 -13.64
N LEU A 379 -28.41 -2.17 -12.62
CA LEU A 379 -29.48 -1.18 -12.60
C LEU A 379 -29.30 -0.12 -13.70
N VAL A 380 -28.07 0.31 -13.93
CA VAL A 380 -27.74 1.26 -15.01
C VAL A 380 -27.93 0.61 -16.38
N ASP A 381 -27.43 -0.59 -16.57
CA ASP A 381 -27.50 -1.31 -17.83
C ASP A 381 -28.91 -1.73 -18.21
N GLY A 382 -29.72 -2.06 -17.22
CA GLY A 382 -31.14 -2.36 -17.39
C GLY A 382 -32.00 -1.10 -17.61
N GLY A 383 -31.41 0.10 -17.61
CA GLY A 383 -32.15 1.37 -17.76
C GLY A 383 -33.07 1.68 -16.57
N VAL A 384 -32.92 0.97 -15.45
CA VAL A 384 -33.71 1.20 -14.22
C VAL A 384 -33.39 2.56 -13.61
N ILE A 385 -32.13 2.96 -13.67
CA ILE A 385 -31.65 4.29 -13.27
C ILE A 385 -30.75 4.86 -14.37
N ASN A 386 -30.67 6.18 -14.47
CA ASN A 386 -29.74 6.85 -15.38
C ASN A 386 -28.38 7.10 -14.70
N GLY A 387 -27.38 7.54 -15.50
CA GLY A 387 -26.02 7.73 -15.01
C GLY A 387 -25.87 8.78 -13.89
N ASN A 388 -26.71 9.81 -13.85
CA ASN A 388 -26.65 10.83 -12.80
C ASN A 388 -27.18 10.28 -11.46
N VAL A 389 -28.30 9.58 -11.50
CA VAL A 389 -28.85 8.88 -10.32
C VAL A 389 -27.88 7.80 -9.85
N ALA A 390 -27.23 7.10 -10.77
CA ALA A 390 -26.25 6.08 -10.42
C ALA A 390 -25.05 6.63 -9.63
N LYS A 391 -24.58 7.85 -9.93
CA LYS A 391 -23.52 8.50 -9.16
C LYS A 391 -23.97 8.83 -7.74
N GLU A 392 -25.16 9.37 -7.57
CA GLU A 392 -25.76 9.64 -6.26
C GLU A 392 -25.89 8.35 -5.43
N VAL A 393 -26.38 7.27 -6.04
CA VAL A 393 -26.48 5.96 -5.40
C VAL A 393 -25.12 5.42 -5.04
N PHE A 394 -24.12 5.59 -5.93
CA PHE A 394 -22.75 5.12 -5.67
C PHE A 394 -22.10 5.84 -4.49
N GLU A 395 -22.33 7.14 -4.29
CA GLU A 395 -21.85 7.85 -3.10
C GLU A 395 -22.39 7.21 -1.80
N GLN A 396 -23.64 6.77 -1.79
CA GLN A 396 -24.20 6.05 -0.63
C GLN A 396 -23.63 4.63 -0.48
N ILE A 397 -23.31 3.97 -1.60
CA ILE A 397 -22.60 2.68 -1.57
C ILE A 397 -21.20 2.87 -0.99
N PHE A 398 -20.48 3.87 -1.44
CA PHE A 398 -19.11 4.16 -0.98
C PHE A 398 -19.07 4.47 0.51
N ASP A 399 -19.99 5.27 1.03
CA ASP A 399 -20.00 5.70 2.43
C ASP A 399 -20.55 4.65 3.40
N ARG A 400 -21.54 3.86 2.99
CA ARG A 400 -22.35 3.02 3.90
C ARG A 400 -22.56 1.60 3.41
N ASN A 401 -22.00 1.24 2.26
CA ASN A 401 -22.21 -0.06 1.61
C ASN A 401 -23.68 -0.50 1.54
N ILE A 402 -24.58 0.44 1.14
CA ILE A 402 -26.02 0.16 1.04
C ILE A 402 -26.32 -0.78 -0.12
N ASP A 403 -27.43 -1.51 -0.05
CA ASP A 403 -27.98 -2.26 -1.17
C ASP A 403 -28.63 -1.27 -2.18
N PRO A 404 -28.10 -1.14 -3.41
CA PRO A 404 -28.57 -0.14 -4.37
C PRO A 404 -29.99 -0.38 -4.86
N GLU A 405 -30.44 -1.63 -4.97
CA GLU A 405 -31.81 -1.95 -5.42
C GLU A 405 -32.83 -1.45 -4.41
N LYS A 406 -32.62 -1.73 -3.13
CA LYS A 406 -33.49 -1.29 -2.04
C LYS A 406 -33.49 0.24 -1.94
N TYR A 407 -32.32 0.86 -2.01
CA TYR A 407 -32.21 2.31 -1.93
C TYR A 407 -32.93 3.02 -3.09
N VAL A 408 -32.78 2.53 -4.33
CA VAL A 408 -33.46 3.05 -5.51
C VAL A 408 -34.99 2.91 -5.36
N GLU A 409 -35.47 1.80 -4.78
CA GLU A 409 -36.90 1.57 -4.56
C GLU A 409 -37.47 2.49 -3.47
N GLU A 410 -36.82 2.55 -2.31
CA GLU A 410 -37.24 3.37 -1.15
C GLU A 410 -37.26 4.87 -1.48
N LYS A 411 -36.29 5.34 -2.28
CA LYS A 411 -36.20 6.73 -2.69
C LYS A 411 -36.98 7.04 -3.97
N GLY A 412 -37.57 6.03 -4.60
CA GLY A 412 -38.29 6.17 -5.83
C GLY A 412 -37.43 6.77 -6.96
N LEU A 413 -36.18 6.32 -7.10
CA LEU A 413 -35.20 6.85 -8.04
C LEU A 413 -35.24 6.17 -9.42
N LYS A 414 -36.16 5.24 -9.64
CA LYS A 414 -36.33 4.57 -10.94
C LYS A 414 -36.58 5.59 -12.03
N THR A 415 -36.00 5.37 -13.20
CA THR A 415 -36.19 6.20 -14.41
C THR A 415 -37.67 6.20 -14.80
N VAL A 416 -38.21 7.37 -15.05
CA VAL A 416 -39.58 7.51 -15.57
C VAL A 416 -39.53 7.28 -17.08
N ASN A 417 -39.92 6.09 -17.50
CA ASN A 417 -39.96 5.66 -18.90
C ASN A 417 -41.38 5.80 -19.50
N ASP A 418 -42.30 6.45 -18.80
CA ASP A 418 -43.64 6.73 -19.32
C ASP A 418 -43.53 7.87 -20.34
N GLU A 419 -43.53 7.48 -21.63
CA GLU A 419 -43.43 8.41 -22.77
C GLU A 419 -44.57 9.44 -22.78
N GLY A 420 -45.76 9.07 -22.25
CA GLY A 420 -46.91 9.97 -22.15
C GLY A 420 -46.66 11.07 -21.10
N ALA A 421 -46.28 10.69 -19.88
CA ALA A 421 -45.99 11.65 -18.80
C ALA A 421 -44.77 12.53 -19.13
N LEU A 422 -43.78 11.97 -19.83
CA LEU A 422 -42.59 12.69 -20.27
C LEU A 422 -42.96 13.70 -21.37
N ARG A 423 -43.77 13.32 -22.34
CA ARG A 423 -44.25 14.19 -23.42
C ARG A 423 -45.08 15.37 -22.88
N GLU A 424 -46.01 15.12 -21.96
CA GLU A 424 -46.80 16.16 -21.31
C GLU A 424 -45.91 17.19 -20.58
N THR A 425 -44.91 16.71 -19.83
CA THR A 425 -43.93 17.58 -19.14
C THR A 425 -43.12 18.40 -20.14
N ILE A 426 -42.66 17.80 -21.23
CA ILE A 426 -41.88 18.47 -22.28
C ILE A 426 -42.74 19.54 -23.01
N GLU A 427 -43.99 19.23 -23.36
CA GLU A 427 -44.90 20.18 -23.97
C GLU A 427 -45.13 21.42 -23.09
N GLN A 428 -45.27 21.21 -21.77
CA GLN A 428 -45.39 22.32 -20.84
C GLN A 428 -44.09 23.17 -20.79
N ILE A 429 -42.91 22.55 -20.76
CA ILE A 429 -41.63 23.26 -20.76
C ILE A 429 -41.40 24.03 -22.05
N VAL A 430 -41.79 23.46 -23.20
CA VAL A 430 -41.72 24.12 -24.50
C VAL A 430 -42.66 25.36 -24.50
N ALA A 431 -43.88 25.23 -23.96
CA ALA A 431 -44.81 26.33 -23.82
C ALA A 431 -44.31 27.43 -22.88
N ASP A 432 -43.66 27.08 -21.80
CA ASP A 432 -43.15 28.04 -20.81
C ASP A 432 -41.84 28.76 -21.25
N ASN A 433 -41.19 28.27 -22.33
CA ASN A 433 -39.92 28.82 -22.82
C ASN A 433 -39.94 29.21 -24.31
N PRO A 434 -40.89 30.07 -24.77
CA PRO A 434 -41.08 30.40 -26.18
C PRO A 434 -39.82 31.01 -26.83
N LYS A 435 -39.04 31.77 -26.11
CA LYS A 435 -37.79 32.36 -26.60
C LYS A 435 -36.72 31.32 -26.95
N SER A 436 -36.62 30.25 -26.19
CA SER A 436 -35.66 29.15 -26.47
C SER A 436 -36.12 28.32 -27.68
N VAL A 437 -37.41 28.20 -27.87
CA VAL A 437 -38.02 27.56 -29.05
C VAL A 437 -37.74 28.39 -30.32
N GLU A 438 -37.93 29.69 -30.25
CA GLU A 438 -37.63 30.63 -31.37
C GLU A 438 -36.11 30.60 -31.69
N ASP A 439 -35.24 30.61 -30.69
CA ASP A 439 -33.81 30.49 -30.88
C ASP A 439 -33.41 29.19 -31.58
N TYR A 440 -34.07 28.07 -31.26
CA TYR A 440 -33.85 26.78 -31.92
C TYR A 440 -34.29 26.82 -33.40
N HIS A 441 -35.48 27.34 -33.70
CA HIS A 441 -35.98 27.51 -35.07
C HIS A 441 -35.10 28.46 -35.89
N ASN A 442 -34.43 29.43 -35.24
CA ASN A 442 -33.47 30.33 -35.88
C ASN A 442 -32.07 29.71 -36.04
N GLY A 443 -31.92 28.39 -35.89
CA GLY A 443 -30.68 27.65 -36.13
C GLY A 443 -29.69 27.62 -34.97
N LYS A 444 -30.10 28.06 -33.76
CA LYS A 444 -29.26 27.94 -32.55
C LYS A 444 -29.46 26.58 -31.89
N GLU A 445 -28.82 25.54 -32.42
CA GLU A 445 -28.96 24.16 -31.92
C GLU A 445 -28.68 24.01 -30.40
N LYS A 446 -27.88 24.89 -29.81
CA LYS A 446 -27.61 24.90 -28.37
C LYS A 446 -28.84 25.20 -27.50
N ALA A 447 -29.89 25.80 -28.05
CA ALA A 447 -31.10 26.11 -27.31
C ALA A 447 -31.87 24.84 -26.89
N ILE A 448 -31.76 23.74 -27.64
CA ILE A 448 -32.34 22.45 -27.25
C ILE A 448 -31.73 21.92 -25.95
N GLY A 449 -30.42 22.15 -25.72
CA GLY A 449 -29.74 21.75 -24.47
C GLY A 449 -30.30 22.43 -23.23
N PHE A 450 -30.76 23.70 -23.36
CA PHE A 450 -31.46 24.39 -22.28
C PHE A 450 -32.81 23.73 -21.96
N LEU A 451 -33.60 23.40 -22.97
CA LEU A 451 -34.90 22.73 -22.80
C LEU A 451 -34.75 21.33 -22.20
N VAL A 452 -33.71 20.56 -22.62
CA VAL A 452 -33.37 19.31 -22.02
C VAL A 452 -33.05 19.51 -20.53
N GLY A 453 -32.24 20.52 -20.17
CA GLY A 453 -31.91 20.85 -18.80
C GLY A 453 -33.12 21.19 -17.92
N GLN A 454 -34.07 21.97 -18.45
CA GLN A 454 -35.32 22.30 -17.76
C GLN A 454 -36.23 21.08 -17.57
N THR A 455 -36.32 20.20 -18.58
CA THR A 455 -37.08 18.95 -18.49
C THR A 455 -36.44 18.02 -17.43
N MET A 456 -35.14 17.87 -17.46
CA MET A 456 -34.41 17.06 -16.44
C MET A 456 -34.63 17.60 -15.04
N LYS A 457 -34.65 18.93 -14.85
CA LYS A 457 -34.93 19.57 -13.56
C LYS A 457 -36.38 19.33 -13.10
N ALA A 458 -37.36 19.48 -13.98
CA ALA A 458 -38.75 19.20 -13.67
C ALA A 458 -39.01 17.74 -13.31
N MET A 459 -38.34 16.84 -13.99
CA MET A 459 -38.37 15.39 -13.72
C MET A 459 -37.42 14.95 -12.58
N LYS A 460 -36.82 15.90 -11.85
CA LYS A 460 -35.89 15.65 -10.73
C LYS A 460 -34.75 14.71 -11.13
N GLY A 461 -34.24 14.84 -12.34
CA GLY A 461 -33.13 14.00 -12.84
C GLY A 461 -33.51 12.57 -13.22
N LYS A 462 -34.77 12.16 -13.12
CA LYS A 462 -35.24 10.77 -13.33
C LYS A 462 -35.58 10.42 -14.77
N ALA A 463 -35.61 11.37 -15.71
CA ALA A 463 -35.84 11.11 -17.11
C ALA A 463 -34.57 10.64 -17.83
N ASP A 464 -34.72 9.84 -18.87
CA ASP A 464 -33.63 9.52 -19.79
C ASP A 464 -33.32 10.72 -20.70
N PRO A 465 -32.10 11.30 -20.65
CA PRO A 465 -31.75 12.46 -21.46
C PRO A 465 -31.87 12.22 -22.99
N GLY A 466 -31.62 10.98 -23.43
CA GLY A 466 -31.73 10.58 -24.82
C GLY A 466 -33.18 10.60 -25.29
N MET A 467 -34.09 10.06 -24.45
CA MET A 467 -35.54 10.08 -24.73
C MET A 467 -36.10 11.50 -24.69
N VAL A 468 -35.69 12.31 -23.71
CA VAL A 468 -36.05 13.74 -23.63
C VAL A 468 -35.63 14.47 -24.90
N ASN A 469 -34.39 14.25 -25.35
CA ASN A 469 -33.89 14.91 -26.57
C ASN A 469 -34.61 14.44 -27.84
N LYS A 470 -34.98 13.15 -27.90
CA LYS A 470 -35.79 12.61 -29.01
C LYS A 470 -37.17 13.25 -29.06
N ILE A 471 -37.91 13.27 -27.94
CA ILE A 471 -39.26 13.85 -27.87
C ILE A 471 -39.22 15.36 -28.13
N LEU A 472 -38.20 16.07 -27.58
CA LEU A 472 -38.03 17.50 -27.89
C LEU A 472 -37.86 17.76 -29.39
N LYS A 473 -37.09 16.93 -30.10
CA LYS A 473 -36.92 17.05 -31.57
C LYS A 473 -38.17 16.68 -32.37
N GLU A 474 -39.07 15.90 -31.81
CA GLU A 474 -40.36 15.58 -32.41
C GLU A 474 -41.41 16.71 -32.21
N ILE A 475 -41.29 17.48 -31.12
CA ILE A 475 -42.24 18.56 -30.76
C ILE A 475 -41.78 19.89 -31.35
N LEU A 476 -40.49 20.14 -31.47
CA LEU A 476 -39.92 21.37 -32.05
C LEU A 476 -39.80 21.30 -33.56
#